data_a8e6e709264e78abb987aa41a9ae0660
#
_entry.id   a8e6e709264e78abb987aa41a9ae0660
#
_cell.length_a   1.000
_cell.length_b   1.000
_cell.length_c   1.000
_cell.angle_alpha   90.00
_cell.angle_beta   90.00
_cell.angle_gamma   90.00
#
_symmetry.space_group_name_H-M   'P 1'
#
loop_
_entity.id
_entity.type
_entity.pdbx_description
1 polymer ?
#
loop_
_entity_poly.entity_id
_entity_poly.type
_entity_poly.pdbx_seq_one_letter_code
_entity_poly.pdbx_strand_id
1 'polypeptide(L)'
;MATTELIEVSELAADKLVEILKEQGEDSGMLRVMVSPTPDGGYQHVLGVEEEANSDDIVIEAHSIKVVIDKDSAPLLEGAEIDYVDGLMRSGFVISNPNI
;
A
#
# COMPACT_ATOMS: atom_id res chain seq x y z
N MET A 1 12.42 -7.77 -19.42
CA MET A 1 12.50 -8.41 -18.21
C MET A 1 11.50 -7.86 -17.20
N ALA A 2 10.98 -8.74 -16.48
CA ALA A 2 9.97 -8.34 -15.52
C ALA A 2 10.61 -7.55 -14.41
N THR A 3 9.98 -6.48 -14.04
CA THR A 3 10.39 -5.74 -12.88
C THR A 3 9.98 -6.52 -11.67
N THR A 4 10.88 -6.71 -10.76
CA THR A 4 10.52 -7.31 -9.50
C THR A 4 9.65 -6.32 -8.76
N GLU A 5 8.46 -6.74 -8.43
CA GLU A 5 7.57 -5.87 -7.68
C GLU A 5 8.01 -5.87 -6.24
N LEU A 6 8.14 -4.67 -5.70
CA LEU A 6 8.55 -4.50 -4.32
C LEU A 6 7.51 -5.09 -3.38
N ILE A 7 6.25 -4.83 -3.68
CA ILE A 7 5.14 -5.38 -2.90
C ILE A 7 4.08 -5.92 -3.85
N GLU A 8 3.23 -6.77 -3.32
CA GLU A 8 2.12 -7.31 -4.07
C GLU A 8 0.82 -6.78 -3.49
N VAL A 9 -0.17 -6.56 -4.36
CA VAL A 9 -1.49 -6.10 -3.95
C VAL A 9 -2.49 -7.11 -4.50
N SER A 10 -3.34 -7.65 -3.62
CA SER A 10 -4.35 -8.59 -4.08
C SER A 10 -5.40 -7.85 -4.92
N GLU A 11 -6.07 -8.60 -5.77
CA GLU A 11 -7.13 -8.03 -6.60
C GLU A 11 -8.24 -7.44 -5.74
N LEU A 12 -8.58 -8.13 -4.66
CA LEU A 12 -9.61 -7.64 -3.76
C LEU A 12 -9.22 -6.33 -3.11
N ALA A 13 -7.95 -6.21 -2.67
CA ALA A 13 -7.48 -4.96 -2.08
C ALA A 13 -7.51 -3.83 -3.10
N ALA A 14 -7.11 -4.12 -4.34
CA ALA A 14 -7.13 -3.11 -5.39
C ALA A 14 -8.56 -2.65 -5.68
N ASP A 15 -9.50 -3.59 -5.76
CA ASP A 15 -10.90 -3.25 -6.01
C ASP A 15 -11.46 -2.38 -4.90
N LYS A 16 -11.14 -2.72 -3.66
CA LYS A 16 -11.62 -1.91 -2.53
C LYS A 16 -11.02 -0.53 -2.52
N LEU A 17 -9.76 -0.42 -2.91
CA LEU A 17 -9.12 0.89 -2.97
C LEU A 17 -9.77 1.75 -4.04
N VAL A 18 -10.08 1.18 -5.20
CA VAL A 18 -10.77 1.92 -6.26
C VAL A 18 -12.12 2.44 -5.75
N GLU A 19 -12.86 1.61 -5.02
CA GLU A 19 -14.12 2.03 -4.44
C GLU A 19 -13.95 3.21 -3.49
N ILE A 20 -12.94 3.12 -2.61
CA ILE A 20 -12.69 4.16 -1.62
C ILE A 20 -12.31 5.46 -2.31
N LEU A 21 -11.46 5.38 -3.32
CA LEU A 21 -11.04 6.57 -4.03
C LEU A 21 -12.20 7.24 -4.75
N LYS A 22 -13.09 6.46 -5.32
CA LYS A 22 -14.29 7.02 -5.96
C LYS A 22 -15.19 7.69 -4.97
N GLU A 23 -15.37 7.08 -3.81
CA GLU A 23 -16.24 7.65 -2.78
C GLU A 23 -15.70 8.97 -2.25
N GLN A 24 -14.39 9.13 -2.27
CA GLN A 24 -13.76 10.35 -1.80
C GLN A 24 -13.57 11.39 -2.91
N GLY A 25 -13.95 11.04 -4.13
CA GLY A 25 -13.78 11.95 -5.26
C GLY A 25 -12.33 12.07 -5.71
N GLU A 26 -11.53 11.06 -5.45
CA GLU A 26 -10.11 11.08 -5.79
C GLU A 26 -9.77 9.96 -6.77
N ASP A 27 -10.43 9.99 -7.92
CA ASP A 27 -10.29 8.93 -8.91
C ASP A 27 -8.86 8.73 -9.39
N SER A 28 -8.05 9.77 -9.33
CA SER A 28 -6.65 9.67 -9.75
C SER A 28 -5.70 9.47 -8.58
N GLY A 29 -6.23 9.19 -7.39
CA GLY A 29 -5.40 9.04 -6.21
C GLY A 29 -4.56 7.78 -6.24
N MET A 30 -3.52 7.80 -5.43
CA MET A 30 -2.61 6.69 -5.28
C MET A 30 -2.54 6.29 -3.81
N LEU A 31 -2.27 5.02 -3.57
CA LEU A 31 -2.12 4.54 -2.20
C LEU A 31 -0.67 4.72 -1.78
N ARG A 32 -0.46 5.50 -0.73
CA ARG A 32 0.88 5.63 -0.16
C ARG A 32 1.02 4.66 0.99
N VAL A 33 2.09 3.88 0.97
CA VAL A 33 2.39 2.91 2.02
C VAL A 33 3.70 3.30 2.66
N MET A 34 3.69 3.46 3.97
CA MET A 34 4.88 3.82 4.73
C MET A 34 5.06 2.87 5.90
N VAL A 35 6.30 2.76 6.36
CA VAL A 35 6.62 2.01 7.57
C VAL A 35 7.18 3.02 8.58
N SER A 36 6.61 2.98 9.76
CA SER A 36 6.97 3.94 10.81
C SER A 36 7.36 3.18 12.07
N PRO A 37 8.44 3.59 12.75
CA PRO A 37 8.82 2.90 13.98
C PRO A 37 7.83 3.19 15.11
N THR A 38 7.66 2.22 15.99
CA THR A 38 6.80 2.39 17.16
C THR A 38 7.65 2.57 18.39
N PRO A 39 7.09 3.15 19.47
CA PRO A 39 7.86 3.39 20.69
C PRO A 39 8.42 2.12 21.34
N ASP A 40 7.82 0.98 21.08
CA ASP A 40 8.28 -0.28 21.66
C ASP A 40 9.35 -0.98 20.85
N GLY A 41 9.90 -0.30 19.84
CA GLY A 41 10.98 -0.87 19.05
C GLY A 41 10.54 -1.64 17.82
N GLY A 42 9.24 -1.69 17.55
CA GLY A 42 8.71 -2.35 16.37
C GLY A 42 8.41 -1.36 15.26
N TYR A 43 7.58 -1.80 14.32
CA TYR A 43 7.19 -0.98 13.18
C TYR A 43 5.70 -1.12 12.95
N GLN A 44 5.13 -0.09 12.35
CA GLN A 44 3.73 -0.13 11.95
C GLN A 44 3.62 0.38 10.52
N HIS A 45 2.60 -0.08 9.82
CA HIS A 45 2.34 0.36 8.46
C HIS A 45 1.34 1.50 8.50
N VAL A 46 1.61 2.51 7.67
CA VAL A 46 0.73 3.66 7.56
C VAL A 46 0.26 3.76 6.12
N LEU A 47 -1.04 3.84 5.92
CA LEU A 47 -1.64 3.96 4.61
C LEU A 47 -2.28 5.32 4.46
N GLY A 48 -2.13 5.91 3.28
CA GLY A 48 -2.75 7.19 2.98
C GLY A 48 -3.04 7.29 1.50
N VAL A 49 -3.69 8.37 1.13
CA VAL A 49 -4.03 8.63 -0.28
C VAL A 49 -3.30 9.89 -0.71
N GLU A 50 -2.66 9.83 -1.87
CA GLU A 50 -1.91 10.95 -2.43
C GLU A 50 -2.31 11.18 -3.87
N GLU A 51 -2.28 12.41 -4.30
CA GLU A 51 -2.59 12.74 -5.69
C GLU A 51 -1.36 12.71 -6.57
N GLU A 52 -0.18 12.95 -5.99
CA GLU A 52 1.07 12.97 -6.75
C GLU A 52 2.15 12.28 -5.98
N ALA A 53 3.06 11.67 -6.71
CA ALA A 53 4.25 11.09 -6.12
C ALA A 53 5.40 12.08 -6.22
N ASN A 54 6.31 12.00 -5.26
CA ASN A 54 7.55 12.80 -5.31
C ASN A 54 8.53 12.13 -6.25
N SER A 55 9.53 12.88 -6.70
CA SER A 55 10.50 12.34 -7.64
C SER A 55 11.30 11.18 -7.08
N ASP A 56 11.44 11.12 -5.75
CA ASP A 56 12.18 10.05 -5.09
C ASP A 56 11.32 8.84 -4.75
N ASP A 57 10.01 8.95 -4.92
CA ASP A 57 9.11 7.87 -4.57
C ASP A 57 9.17 6.75 -5.59
N ILE A 58 8.89 5.55 -5.10
CA ILE A 58 8.76 4.38 -5.96
C ILE A 58 7.28 4.20 -6.23
N VAL A 59 6.91 4.14 -7.51
CA VAL A 59 5.52 3.96 -7.90
C VAL A 59 5.37 2.58 -8.52
N ILE A 60 4.46 1.80 -7.97
CA ILE A 60 4.18 0.45 -8.45
C ILE A 60 2.75 0.41 -8.94
N GLU A 61 2.55 -0.14 -10.13
CA GLU A 61 1.20 -0.32 -10.67
C GLU A 61 0.77 -1.76 -10.47
N ALA A 62 -0.42 -1.94 -9.91
CA ALA A 62 -0.98 -3.25 -9.69
C ALA A 62 -2.49 -3.17 -9.84
N HIS A 63 -3.07 -4.01 -10.71
CA HIS A 63 -4.53 -4.13 -10.86
C HIS A 63 -5.24 -2.79 -11.05
N SER A 64 -4.69 -1.90 -11.83
CA SER A 64 -5.30 -0.61 -12.15
C SER A 64 -5.14 0.45 -11.06
N ILE A 65 -4.40 0.17 -10.02
CA ILE A 65 -4.10 1.18 -9.00
C ILE A 65 -2.61 1.43 -8.96
N LYS A 66 -2.23 2.55 -8.38
CA LYS A 66 -0.83 2.89 -8.17
C LYS A 66 -0.54 2.93 -6.68
N VAL A 67 0.56 2.33 -6.30
CA VAL A 67 1.03 2.32 -4.92
C VAL A 67 2.33 3.11 -4.88
N VAL A 68 2.40 4.07 -3.97
CA VAL A 68 3.56 4.93 -3.81
C VAL A 68 4.27 4.57 -2.53
N ILE A 69 5.57 4.34 -2.62
CA ILE A 69 6.39 3.97 -1.48
C ILE A 69 7.56 4.92 -1.42
N ASP A 70 7.77 5.55 -0.26
CA ASP A 70 8.93 6.41 -0.12
C ASP A 70 10.19 5.55 -0.02
N LYS A 71 11.30 6.10 -0.47
CA LYS A 71 12.52 5.31 -0.57
C LYS A 71 13.04 4.80 0.77
N ASP A 72 12.72 5.48 1.84
CA ASP A 72 13.16 5.06 3.16
C ASP A 72 12.38 3.85 3.67
N SER A 73 11.13 3.72 3.24
CA SER A 73 10.30 2.58 3.62
C SER A 73 10.51 1.38 2.71
N ALA A 74 11.01 1.60 1.50
CA ALA A 74 11.11 0.54 0.50
C ALA A 74 11.88 -0.70 0.99
N PRO A 75 13.06 -0.55 1.63
CA PRO A 75 13.78 -1.75 2.09
C PRO A 75 13.02 -2.55 3.13
N LEU A 76 12.12 -1.90 3.87
CA LEU A 76 11.34 -2.58 4.90
C LEU A 76 10.05 -3.16 4.37
N LEU A 77 9.71 -2.88 3.11
CA LEU A 77 8.49 -3.37 2.49
C LEU A 77 8.72 -4.43 1.42
N GLU A 78 9.97 -4.78 1.17
CA GLU A 78 10.27 -5.75 0.13
C GLU A 78 9.62 -7.08 0.42
N GLY A 79 8.83 -7.59 -0.51
CA GLY A 79 8.13 -8.84 -0.33
C GLY A 79 6.82 -8.74 0.43
N ALA A 80 6.41 -7.55 0.78
CA ALA A 80 5.15 -7.38 1.50
C ALA A 80 3.95 -7.61 0.58
N GLU A 81 2.84 -7.98 1.17
CA GLU A 81 1.59 -8.18 0.45
C GLU A 81 0.49 -7.37 1.11
N ILE A 82 -0.30 -6.71 0.28
CA ILE A 82 -1.45 -5.95 0.75
C ILE A 82 -2.71 -6.68 0.32
N ASP A 83 -3.57 -6.98 1.28
CA ASP A 83 -4.81 -7.68 1.02
C ASP A 83 -5.95 -6.92 1.71
N TYR A 84 -7.16 -7.38 1.51
CA TYR A 84 -8.33 -6.80 2.14
C TYR A 84 -9.15 -7.92 2.76
N VAL A 85 -9.53 -7.75 4.02
CA VAL A 85 -10.35 -8.72 4.72
C VAL A 85 -11.74 -8.11 4.90
N ASP A 86 -12.76 -8.86 4.52
CA ASP A 86 -14.14 -8.41 4.63
C ASP A 86 -14.91 -9.46 5.41
N GLY A 87 -14.78 -9.40 6.74
CA GLY A 87 -15.42 -10.36 7.62
C GLY A 87 -16.57 -9.74 8.38
N LEU A 88 -17.30 -10.61 9.07
CA LEU A 88 -18.47 -10.16 9.84
C LEU A 88 -18.10 -9.26 11.01
N MET A 89 -16.95 -9.54 11.61
CA MET A 89 -16.54 -8.82 12.81
C MET A 89 -15.61 -7.65 12.51
N ARG A 90 -14.93 -7.67 11.39
CA ARG A 90 -14.00 -6.61 11.05
C ARG A 90 -13.70 -6.66 9.55
N SER A 91 -13.40 -5.50 9.02
CA SER A 91 -12.96 -5.40 7.64
C SER A 91 -11.87 -4.34 7.57
N GLY A 92 -11.01 -4.46 6.58
CA GLY A 92 -9.94 -3.48 6.40
C GLY A 92 -8.79 -4.08 5.62
N PHE A 93 -7.81 -3.22 5.33
CA PHE A 93 -6.61 -3.65 4.64
C PHE A 93 -5.68 -4.35 5.61
N VAL A 94 -5.04 -5.41 5.12
CA VAL A 94 -4.09 -6.20 5.90
C VAL A 94 -2.78 -6.22 5.13
N ILE A 95 -1.69 -5.93 5.82
CA ILE A 95 -0.37 -5.97 5.21
C ILE A 95 0.43 -7.09 5.87
N SER A 96 0.90 -8.00 5.04
CA SER A 96 1.76 -9.09 5.49
C SER A 96 3.17 -8.74 5.05
N ASN A 97 4.08 -8.56 6.00
CA ASN A 97 5.41 -8.06 5.69
C ASN A 97 6.47 -8.97 6.33
N PRO A 98 7.28 -9.68 5.51
CA PRO A 98 8.28 -10.60 6.07
C PRO A 98 9.44 -9.89 6.76
N ASN A 99 9.55 -8.59 6.63
CA ASN A 99 10.67 -7.83 7.21
C ASN A 99 10.36 -7.34 8.62
N ILE A 100 9.15 -7.54 9.08
CA ILE A 100 8.73 -7.01 10.38
C ILE A 100 8.14 -8.10 11.24
#